data_e489c177153a515c56f0fbe189537370
#
_entry.id   e489c177153a515c56f0fbe189537370
#
_cell.length_a   1.000
_cell.length_b   1.000
_cell.length_c   1.000
_cell.angle_alpha   90.00
_cell.angle_beta   90.00
_cell.angle_gamma   90.00
#
_symmetry.space_group_name_H-M   'P 1'
#
loop_
_entity.id
_entity.type
_entity.pdbx_description
1 polymer ?
#
loop_
_entity_poly.entity_id
_entity_poly.type
_entity_poly.pdbx_seq_one_letter_code
_entity_poly.pdbx_strand_id
1 'polypeptide(L)'
;NTRSMQKELLSKETSERWRILYCNSLKNYMAHACVDGLLALLTDSSESEKLKTCLLEALAWFTHSYRKPDILRVCDQLRKDKSLSENLREEAGRTYYRLKN
;
A
#
# COMPACT_ATOMS: atom_id res chain seq x y z
N ASN A 1 2.18 1.73 19.35
CA ASN A 1 2.03 0.33 18.95
C ASN A 1 1.46 0.23 17.53
N THR A 2 1.38 -0.97 17.00
CA THR A 2 0.92 -1.20 15.64
C THR A 2 -0.46 -0.63 15.37
N ARG A 3 -1.39 -0.79 16.30
CA ARG A 3 -2.76 -0.30 16.17
C ARG A 3 -2.82 1.23 16.05
N SER A 4 -2.03 1.93 16.88
CA SER A 4 -1.94 3.38 16.82
C SER A 4 -1.34 3.85 15.50
N MET A 5 -0.30 3.17 15.03
CA MET A 5 0.34 3.49 13.76
C MET A 5 -0.62 3.31 12.59
N GLN A 6 -1.43 2.24 12.59
CA GLN A 6 -2.44 2.02 11.57
C GLN A 6 -3.44 3.16 11.54
N LYS A 7 -3.95 3.55 12.71
CA LYS A 7 -4.92 4.63 12.82
C LYS A 7 -4.37 5.93 12.24
N GLU A 8 -3.12 6.27 12.59
CA GLU A 8 -2.48 7.49 12.09
C GLU A 8 -2.26 7.43 10.58
N LEU A 9 -1.84 6.29 10.06
CA LEU A 9 -1.63 6.10 8.62
C LEU A 9 -2.93 6.31 7.84
N LEU A 10 -4.05 5.82 8.35
CA LEU A 10 -5.33 5.91 7.67
C LEU A 10 -6.00 7.28 7.83
N SER A 11 -5.52 8.11 8.74
CA SER A 11 -6.11 9.42 9.01
C SER A 11 -5.63 10.46 8.01
N LYS A 12 -6.57 11.11 7.34
CA LYS A 12 -6.25 12.22 6.42
C LYS A 12 -5.79 13.49 7.15
N GLU A 13 -6.00 13.54 8.46
CA GLU A 13 -5.57 14.68 9.27
C GLU A 13 -4.10 14.57 9.69
N THR A 14 -3.53 13.37 9.65
CA THR A 14 -2.12 13.16 9.93
C THR A 14 -1.30 13.64 8.74
N SER A 15 -0.19 14.34 8.98
CA SER A 15 0.66 14.84 7.91
C SER A 15 1.21 13.69 7.07
N GLU A 16 1.44 13.94 5.78
CA GLU A 16 1.98 12.92 4.88
C GLU A 16 3.30 12.38 5.37
N ARG A 17 4.16 13.23 5.93
CA ARG A 17 5.46 12.83 6.46
C ARG A 17 5.31 11.72 7.51
N TRP A 18 4.40 11.91 8.47
CA TRP A 18 4.15 10.92 9.51
C TRP A 18 3.50 9.67 8.97
N ARG A 19 2.57 9.83 8.02
CA ARG A 19 1.91 8.68 7.40
C ARG A 19 2.91 7.80 6.66
N ILE A 20 3.89 8.40 5.97
CA ILE A 20 4.95 7.66 5.29
C ILE A 20 5.84 6.93 6.30
N LEU A 21 6.16 7.55 7.43
CA LEU A 21 6.94 6.89 8.48
C LEU A 21 6.21 5.67 9.04
N TYR A 22 4.90 5.80 9.30
CA TYR A 22 4.11 4.69 9.79
C TYR A 22 4.00 3.58 8.74
N CYS A 23 3.86 3.96 7.47
CA CYS A 23 3.84 3.00 6.37
C CYS A 23 5.13 2.19 6.32
N ASN A 24 6.28 2.84 6.44
CA ASN A 24 7.56 2.14 6.46
C ASN A 24 7.68 1.17 7.62
N SER A 25 7.08 1.49 8.75
CA SER A 25 7.08 0.61 9.92
C SER A 25 6.28 -0.67 9.70
N LEU A 26 5.26 -0.63 8.83
CA LEU A 26 4.42 -1.79 8.55
C LEU A 26 5.20 -2.97 7.96
N LYS A 27 6.32 -2.71 7.31
CA LYS A 27 7.17 -3.77 6.75
C LYS A 27 7.59 -4.78 7.82
N ASN A 28 7.66 -4.34 9.07
CA ASN A 28 8.14 -5.18 10.17
C ASN A 28 7.03 -5.92 10.91
N TYR A 29 5.76 -5.59 10.65
CA TYR A 29 4.66 -6.11 11.45
C TYR A 29 3.68 -6.97 10.69
N MET A 30 3.65 -6.91 9.37
CA MET A 30 2.74 -7.69 8.50
C MET A 30 1.31 -7.76 9.04
N ALA A 31 0.77 -6.61 9.44
CA ALA A 31 -0.52 -6.55 10.09
C ALA A 31 -1.65 -6.81 9.10
N HIS A 32 -2.10 -8.06 9.02
CA HIS A 32 -3.16 -8.45 8.09
C HIS A 32 -4.45 -7.67 8.28
N ALA A 33 -4.74 -7.27 9.52
CA ALA A 33 -5.95 -6.53 9.84
C ALA A 33 -6.03 -5.16 9.16
N CYS A 34 -4.89 -4.59 8.76
CA CYS A 34 -4.88 -3.26 8.12
C CYS A 34 -4.94 -3.31 6.60
N VAL A 35 -4.91 -4.49 5.98
CA VAL A 35 -4.84 -4.61 4.52
C VAL A 35 -6.00 -3.90 3.82
N ASP A 36 -7.23 -4.06 4.31
CA ASP A 36 -8.38 -3.40 3.68
C ASP A 36 -8.22 -1.87 3.66
N GLY A 37 -7.74 -1.29 4.77
CA GLY A 37 -7.48 0.14 4.84
C GLY A 37 -6.38 0.57 3.88
N LEU A 38 -5.31 -0.21 3.78
CA LEU A 38 -4.20 0.09 2.87
C LEU A 38 -4.65 0.04 1.41
N LEU A 39 -5.45 -0.97 1.06
CA LEU A 39 -5.98 -1.09 -0.30
C LEU A 39 -6.93 0.05 -0.64
N ALA A 40 -7.73 0.52 0.33
CA ALA A 40 -8.59 1.66 0.15
C ALA A 40 -7.79 2.93 -0.14
N LEU A 41 -6.66 3.13 0.54
CA LEU A 41 -5.79 4.28 0.28
C LEU A 41 -5.18 4.22 -1.13
N LEU A 42 -4.82 3.02 -1.59
CA LEU A 42 -4.25 2.86 -2.94
C LEU A 42 -5.23 3.23 -4.04
N THR A 43 -6.52 3.04 -3.81
CA THR A 43 -7.56 3.34 -4.81
C THR A 43 -8.23 4.69 -4.58
N ASP A 44 -7.79 5.46 -3.59
CA ASP A 44 -8.34 6.77 -3.26
C ASP A 44 -7.61 7.84 -4.08
N SER A 45 -8.32 8.47 -5.03
CA SER A 45 -7.73 9.48 -5.90
C SER A 45 -7.27 10.74 -5.16
N SER A 46 -7.75 10.96 -3.94
CA SER A 46 -7.34 12.12 -3.13
C SER A 46 -6.01 11.90 -2.40
N GLU A 47 -5.50 10.68 -2.36
CA GLU A 47 -4.21 10.40 -1.74
C GLU A 47 -3.07 10.66 -2.72
N SER A 48 -1.92 11.08 -2.17
CA SER A 48 -0.77 11.42 -3.00
C SER A 48 -0.11 10.18 -3.61
N GLU A 49 0.51 10.38 -4.75
CA GLU A 49 1.30 9.33 -5.41
C GLU A 49 2.46 8.87 -4.53
N LYS A 50 3.08 9.81 -3.80
CA LYS A 50 4.18 9.50 -2.90
C LYS A 50 3.77 8.51 -1.81
N LEU A 51 2.60 8.74 -1.20
CA LEU A 51 2.07 7.82 -0.19
C LEU A 51 1.73 6.48 -0.82
N LYS A 52 1.11 6.47 -1.99
CA LYS A 52 0.76 5.22 -2.69
C LYS A 52 1.99 4.40 -3.03
N THR A 53 3.06 5.04 -3.48
CA THR A 53 4.32 4.34 -3.76
C THR A 53 4.85 3.67 -2.50
N CYS A 54 4.82 4.39 -1.38
CA CYS A 54 5.27 3.85 -0.10
C CYS A 54 4.42 2.65 0.34
N LEU A 55 3.10 2.74 0.14
CA LEU A 55 2.19 1.64 0.46
C LEU A 55 2.48 0.39 -0.38
N LEU A 56 2.74 0.57 -1.67
CA LEU A 56 3.07 -0.54 -2.55
C LEU A 56 4.38 -1.21 -2.14
N GLU A 57 5.38 -0.43 -1.75
CA GLU A 57 6.63 -0.98 -1.26
C GLU A 57 6.42 -1.79 0.02
N ALA A 58 5.60 -1.29 0.93
CA ALA A 58 5.31 -2.00 2.18
C ALA A 58 4.55 -3.29 1.91
N LEU A 59 3.55 -3.26 1.03
CA LEU A 59 2.75 -4.43 0.70
C LEU A 59 3.56 -5.52 0.00
N ALA A 60 4.66 -5.17 -0.66
CA ALA A 60 5.53 -6.14 -1.31
C ALA A 60 6.16 -7.13 -0.31
N TRP A 61 6.15 -6.81 0.97
CA TRP A 61 6.67 -7.68 2.03
C TRP A 61 5.63 -8.66 2.58
N PHE A 62 4.37 -8.58 2.12
CA PHE A 62 3.28 -9.44 2.59
C PHE A 62 3.26 -10.79 1.85
N THR A 63 4.43 -11.38 1.64
CA THR A 63 4.60 -12.60 0.83
C THR A 63 3.92 -13.82 1.41
N HIS A 64 3.72 -13.86 2.73
CA HIS A 64 3.08 -14.99 3.41
C HIS A 64 1.69 -14.64 3.94
N SER A 65 1.14 -13.50 3.54
CA SER A 65 -0.18 -13.08 3.99
C SER A 65 -1.29 -13.88 3.34
N TYR A 66 -2.30 -14.28 4.11
CA TYR A 66 -3.50 -14.88 3.56
C TYR A 66 -4.31 -13.87 2.74
N ARG A 67 -4.01 -12.56 2.87
CA ARG A 67 -4.65 -11.49 2.10
C ARG A 67 -3.94 -11.23 0.77
N LYS A 68 -2.93 -12.01 0.45
CA LYS A 68 -2.16 -11.86 -0.78
C LYS A 68 -3.02 -11.80 -2.06
N PRO A 69 -4.07 -12.62 -2.21
CA PRO A 69 -4.92 -12.52 -3.41
C PRO A 69 -5.58 -11.14 -3.57
N ASP A 70 -6.00 -10.52 -2.48
CA ASP A 70 -6.61 -9.18 -2.52
C ASP A 70 -5.59 -8.13 -2.93
N ILE A 71 -4.38 -8.22 -2.39
CA ILE A 71 -3.29 -7.30 -2.73
C ILE A 71 -2.94 -7.44 -4.20
N LEU A 72 -2.82 -8.67 -4.69
CA LEU A 72 -2.51 -8.93 -6.11
C LEU A 72 -3.58 -8.35 -7.03
N ARG A 73 -4.85 -8.49 -6.67
CA ARG A 73 -5.96 -7.97 -7.47
C ARG A 73 -5.85 -6.45 -7.62
N VAL A 74 -5.62 -5.74 -6.53
CA VAL A 74 -5.51 -4.28 -6.56
C VAL A 74 -4.26 -3.84 -7.31
N CYS A 75 -3.13 -4.49 -7.08
CA CYS A 75 -1.89 -4.17 -7.80
C CYS A 75 -2.04 -4.41 -9.30
N ASP A 76 -2.74 -5.46 -9.70
CA ASP A 76 -2.99 -5.75 -11.10
C ASP A 76 -3.84 -4.65 -11.75
N GLN A 77 -4.85 -4.17 -11.05
CA GLN A 77 -5.68 -3.06 -11.52
C GLN A 77 -4.85 -1.79 -11.70
N LEU A 78 -4.01 -1.46 -10.71
CA LEU A 78 -3.21 -0.24 -10.75
C LEU A 78 -2.18 -0.26 -11.87
N ARG A 79 -1.50 -1.38 -12.08
CA ARG A 79 -0.46 -1.46 -13.11
C ARG A 79 -1.01 -1.35 -14.54
N LYS A 80 -2.31 -1.61 -14.70
CA LYS A 80 -2.99 -1.53 -16.00
C LYS A 80 -3.76 -0.23 -16.20
N ASP A 81 -3.88 0.59 -15.17
CA ASP A 81 -4.69 1.81 -15.19
C ASP A 81 -3.91 2.95 -15.85
N LYS A 82 -4.24 3.22 -17.11
CA LYS A 82 -3.55 4.25 -17.89
C LYS A 82 -3.80 5.68 -17.43
N SER A 83 -4.77 5.89 -16.54
CA SER A 83 -5.00 7.21 -15.96
C SER A 83 -3.96 7.55 -14.89
N LEU A 84 -3.22 6.57 -14.39
CA LEU A 84 -2.18 6.76 -13.40
C LEU A 84 -0.84 7.07 -14.06
N SER A 85 0.07 7.69 -13.31
CA SER A 85 1.41 7.98 -13.81
C SER A 85 2.16 6.69 -14.13
N GLU A 86 3.13 6.78 -15.03
CA GLU A 86 3.97 5.64 -15.36
C GLU A 86 4.71 5.12 -14.13
N ASN A 87 5.22 6.02 -13.28
CA ASN A 87 5.92 5.63 -12.06
C ASN A 87 5.03 4.80 -11.13
N LEU A 88 3.80 5.23 -10.95
CA LEU A 88 2.88 4.51 -10.05
C LEU A 88 2.51 3.15 -10.62
N ARG A 89 2.27 3.07 -11.93
CA ARG A 89 1.98 1.81 -12.60
C ARG A 89 3.17 0.84 -12.48
N GLU A 90 4.39 1.34 -12.63
CA GLU A 90 5.59 0.51 -12.50
C GLU A 90 5.76 0.00 -11.06
N GLU A 91 5.51 0.83 -10.06
CA GLU A 91 5.57 0.40 -8.67
C GLU A 91 4.54 -0.68 -8.37
N ALA A 92 3.33 -0.51 -8.87
CA ALA A 92 2.29 -1.52 -8.71
C ALA A 92 2.70 -2.83 -9.36
N GLY A 93 3.32 -2.76 -10.54
CA GLY A 93 3.83 -3.93 -11.24
C GLY A 93 4.92 -4.65 -10.46
N ARG A 94 5.85 -3.91 -9.87
CA ARG A 94 6.92 -4.50 -9.05
C ARG A 94 6.35 -5.26 -7.86
N THR A 95 5.40 -4.67 -7.16
CA THR A 95 4.73 -5.32 -6.03
C THR A 95 3.97 -6.56 -6.49
N TYR A 96 3.24 -6.43 -7.60
CA TYR A 96 2.47 -7.54 -8.17
C TYR A 96 3.36 -8.75 -8.46
N TYR A 97 4.45 -8.54 -9.20
CA TYR A 97 5.33 -9.65 -9.59
C TYR A 97 6.12 -10.21 -8.42
N ARG A 98 6.48 -9.37 -7.46
CA ARG A 98 7.15 -9.85 -6.25
C ARG A 98 6.25 -10.79 -5.45
N LEU A 99 4.99 -10.42 -5.29
CA LEU A 99 4.04 -11.23 -4.51
C LEU A 99 3.59 -12.47 -5.27
N LYS A 100 3.46 -12.36 -6.59
CA LYS A 100 2.99 -13.46 -7.43
C LYS A 100 3.97 -14.63 -7.46
N ASN A 101 5.23 -14.35 -7.39
CA ASN A 101 6.27 -15.38 -7.37
C ASN A 101 6.48 -15.95 -5.96
#